data_30dc377a666860ae23c175e01c1db9c9
#
_entry.id   30dc377a666860ae23c175e01c1db9c9
#
_cell.length_a   1.000
_cell.length_b   1.000
_cell.length_c   1.000
_cell.angle_alpha   90.00
_cell.angle_beta   90.00
_cell.angle_gamma   90.00
#
_symmetry.space_group_name_H-M   'P 1'
#
loop_
_entity.id
_entity.type
_entity.pdbx_description
1 polymer ?
#
loop_
_entity_poly.entity_id
_entity_poly.type
_entity_poly.pdbx_seq_one_letter_code
_entity_poly.pdbx_strand_id
1 'polypeptide(L)'
;MKKKVLTISCIVLLALIGTLTGGSLYMLNYSLRPENRGKDLQGSMEYMMQNYPQLKPWVDSLQQHHALKDTFITAPDGIRLHAYYAYASRPSRRTAVIVHGYTDNAIRIFQIGYLYNHSL
;
A
#
# COMPACT_ATOMS: atom_id res chain seq x y z
N MET A 1 -15.60 34.80 41.84
CA MET A 1 -14.41 34.57 41.00
C MET A 1 -14.14 33.08 40.77
N LYS A 2 -13.99 32.24 41.78
CA LYS A 2 -13.66 30.79 41.66
C LYS A 2 -14.60 29.99 40.73
N LYS A 3 -15.93 30.19 40.83
CA LYS A 3 -16.89 29.49 39.95
C LYS A 3 -16.74 29.84 38.47
N LYS A 4 -16.50 31.10 38.11
CA LYS A 4 -16.29 31.52 36.72
C LYS A 4 -15.01 30.92 36.15
N VAL A 5 -13.92 30.88 36.91
CA VAL A 5 -12.65 30.28 36.50
C VAL A 5 -12.85 28.78 36.25
N LEU A 6 -13.54 28.08 37.16
CA LEU A 6 -13.84 26.65 37.01
C LEU A 6 -14.65 26.38 35.73
N THR A 7 -15.71 27.17 35.48
CA THR A 7 -16.52 27.02 34.27
C THR A 7 -15.71 27.22 33.00
N ILE A 8 -14.88 28.27 32.95
CA ILE A 8 -13.99 28.53 31.79
C ILE A 8 -13.00 27.38 31.59
N SER A 9 -12.38 26.89 32.66
CA SER A 9 -11.44 25.75 32.57
C SER A 9 -12.15 24.48 32.06
N CYS A 10 -13.37 24.19 32.48
CA CYS A 10 -14.14 23.07 31.97
C CYS A 10 -14.45 23.21 30.46
N ILE A 11 -14.86 24.42 30.03
CA ILE A 11 -15.14 24.67 28.60
C ILE A 11 -13.87 24.49 27.74
N VAL A 12 -12.75 25.04 28.20
CA VAL A 12 -11.47 24.90 27.50
C VAL A 12 -11.04 23.42 27.41
N LEU A 13 -11.20 22.68 28.51
CA LEU A 13 -10.85 21.26 28.53
C LEU A 13 -11.74 20.44 27.56
N LEU A 14 -13.05 20.69 27.56
CA LEU A 14 -13.98 20.04 26.65
C LEU A 14 -13.68 20.37 25.17
N ALA A 15 -13.36 21.63 24.88
CA ALA A 15 -12.95 22.04 23.53
C ALA A 15 -11.66 21.34 23.11
N LEU A 16 -10.69 21.19 24.00
CA LEU A 16 -9.43 20.51 23.74
C LEU A 16 -9.61 19.01 23.49
N ILE A 17 -10.45 18.36 24.30
CA ILE A 17 -10.82 16.94 24.09
C ILE A 17 -11.55 16.78 22.75
N GLY A 18 -12.50 17.65 22.44
CA GLY A 18 -13.25 17.61 21.19
C GLY A 18 -12.36 17.77 19.95
N THR A 19 -11.41 18.72 19.97
CA THR A 19 -10.46 18.91 18.87
C THR A 19 -9.49 17.75 18.72
N LEU A 20 -8.97 17.21 19.80
CA LEU A 20 -8.09 16.04 19.77
C LEU A 20 -8.82 14.80 19.22
N THR A 21 -10.04 14.54 19.71
CA THR A 21 -10.84 13.39 19.26
C THR A 21 -11.24 13.55 17.79
N GLY A 22 -11.76 14.71 17.40
CA GLY A 22 -12.16 14.99 16.02
C GLY A 22 -10.97 14.93 15.05
N GLY A 23 -9.83 15.50 15.42
CA GLY A 23 -8.61 15.43 14.65
C GLY A 23 -8.08 14.00 14.48
N SER A 24 -8.09 13.23 15.55
CA SER A 24 -7.67 11.82 15.51
C SER A 24 -8.56 10.97 14.62
N LEU A 25 -9.88 11.12 14.72
CA LEU A 25 -10.84 10.41 13.86
C LEU A 25 -10.71 10.81 12.38
N TYR A 26 -10.50 12.10 12.12
CA TYR A 26 -10.24 12.59 10.76
C TYR A 26 -8.96 11.97 10.18
N MET A 27 -7.86 11.99 10.92
CA MET A 27 -6.58 11.41 10.49
C MET A 27 -6.67 9.91 10.29
N LEU A 28 -7.37 9.20 11.17
CA LEU A 28 -7.60 7.77 11.05
C LEU A 28 -8.38 7.46 9.76
N ASN A 29 -9.51 8.13 9.55
CA ASN A 29 -10.30 7.96 8.33
C ASN A 29 -9.50 8.30 7.08
N TYR A 30 -8.75 9.40 7.09
CA TYR A 30 -7.88 9.79 5.98
C TYR A 30 -6.81 8.75 5.69
N SER A 31 -6.18 8.18 6.72
CA SER A 31 -5.12 7.19 6.59
C SER A 31 -5.61 5.84 6.08
N LEU A 32 -6.80 5.42 6.50
CA LEU A 32 -7.36 4.11 6.13
C LEU A 32 -8.20 4.14 4.85
N ARG A 33 -8.45 5.32 4.28
CA ARG A 33 -9.21 5.42 3.04
C ARG A 33 -8.40 4.88 1.87
N PRO A 34 -8.91 3.88 1.13
CA PRO A 34 -8.28 3.42 -0.10
C PRO A 34 -8.50 4.48 -1.18
N GLU A 35 -7.60 5.43 -1.27
CA GLU A 35 -7.61 6.44 -2.34
C GLU A 35 -6.59 6.08 -3.42
N ASN A 36 -7.03 6.21 -4.68
CA ASN A 36 -6.14 6.22 -5.85
C ASN A 36 -5.38 7.56 -5.90
N ARG A 37 -4.45 7.76 -5.00
CA ARG A 37 -3.64 9.00 -4.88
C ARG A 37 -2.70 9.21 -6.08
N GLY A 38 -3.25 9.20 -7.32
CA GLY A 38 -2.47 9.34 -8.55
C GLY A 38 -1.50 8.19 -8.81
N LYS A 39 -1.67 7.06 -8.13
CA LYS A 39 -0.86 5.85 -8.29
C LYS A 39 -1.65 4.78 -9.04
N ASP A 40 -2.16 5.16 -10.21
CA ASP A 40 -2.74 4.20 -11.14
C ASP A 40 -1.70 3.19 -11.62
N LEU A 41 -2.15 2.16 -12.30
CA LEU A 41 -1.28 1.09 -12.80
C LEU A 41 -0.23 1.64 -13.77
N GLN A 42 -0.63 2.51 -14.69
CA GLN A 42 0.26 3.08 -15.70
C GLN A 42 1.34 3.96 -15.07
N GLY A 43 0.96 4.94 -14.23
CA GLY A 43 1.91 5.82 -13.56
C GLY A 43 2.83 5.08 -12.60
N SER A 44 2.36 3.98 -11.99
CA SER A 44 3.22 3.12 -11.16
C SER A 44 4.24 2.33 -11.98
N MET A 45 3.83 1.86 -13.17
CA MET A 45 4.73 1.17 -14.09
C MET A 45 5.78 2.13 -14.67
N GLU A 46 5.37 3.33 -15.08
CA GLU A 46 6.28 4.38 -15.53
C GLU A 46 7.29 4.76 -14.45
N TYR A 47 6.83 4.99 -13.22
CA TYR A 47 7.72 5.25 -12.10
C TYR A 47 8.75 4.13 -11.89
N MET A 48 8.31 2.88 -11.93
CA MET A 48 9.19 1.73 -11.76
C MET A 48 10.23 1.66 -12.89
N MET A 49 9.82 1.85 -14.15
CA MET A 49 10.72 1.78 -15.29
C MET A 49 11.73 2.94 -15.33
N GLN A 50 11.32 4.13 -14.86
CA GLN A 50 12.23 5.28 -14.76
C GLN A 50 13.28 5.10 -13.66
N ASN A 51 12.89 4.57 -12.51
CA ASN A 51 13.79 4.43 -11.36
C ASN A 51 14.61 3.12 -11.40
N TYR A 52 14.11 2.09 -12.09
CA TYR A 52 14.72 0.77 -12.17
C TYR A 52 14.72 0.23 -13.62
N PRO A 53 15.37 0.92 -14.57
CA PRO A 53 15.32 0.55 -15.99
C PRO A 53 15.87 -0.84 -16.28
N GLN A 54 16.74 -1.35 -15.42
CA GLN A 54 17.30 -2.70 -15.50
C GLN A 54 16.25 -3.81 -15.31
N LEU A 55 15.06 -3.50 -14.75
CA LEU A 55 13.98 -4.46 -14.56
C LEU A 55 13.18 -4.71 -15.85
N LYS A 56 13.28 -3.81 -16.83
CA LYS A 56 12.47 -3.87 -18.05
C LYS A 56 12.58 -5.23 -18.78
N PRO A 57 13.77 -5.77 -19.07
CA PRO A 57 13.88 -7.06 -19.76
C PRO A 57 13.21 -8.20 -18.98
N TRP A 58 13.29 -8.17 -17.65
CA TRP A 58 12.67 -9.18 -16.82
C TRP A 58 11.14 -9.06 -16.82
N VAL A 59 10.60 -7.86 -16.69
CA VAL A 59 9.14 -7.62 -16.75
C VAL A 59 8.59 -7.99 -18.12
N ASP A 60 9.27 -7.59 -19.20
CA ASP A 60 8.91 -7.94 -20.58
C ASP A 60 8.90 -9.48 -20.76
N SER A 61 9.87 -10.18 -20.22
CA SER A 61 9.93 -11.64 -20.23
C SER A 61 8.77 -12.29 -19.47
N LEU A 62 8.42 -11.77 -18.29
CA LEU A 62 7.29 -12.27 -17.53
C LEU A 62 5.96 -12.09 -18.29
N GLN A 63 5.80 -10.98 -19.00
CA GLN A 63 4.62 -10.71 -19.83
C GLN A 63 4.55 -11.62 -21.05
N GLN A 64 5.67 -11.76 -21.79
CA GLN A 64 5.75 -12.61 -22.98
C GLN A 64 5.43 -14.09 -22.69
N HIS A 65 5.89 -14.58 -21.53
CA HIS A 65 5.65 -15.97 -21.13
C HIS A 65 4.37 -16.15 -20.31
N HIS A 66 3.52 -15.12 -20.20
CA HIS A 66 2.34 -15.13 -19.36
C HIS A 66 2.61 -15.54 -17.91
N ALA A 67 3.82 -15.24 -17.43
CA ALA A 67 4.29 -15.61 -16.10
C ALA A 67 3.94 -14.57 -15.02
N LEU A 68 3.44 -13.40 -15.41
CA LEU A 68 2.87 -12.40 -14.51
C LEU A 68 1.35 -12.42 -14.63
N LYS A 69 0.67 -12.66 -13.53
CA LYS A 69 -0.79 -12.75 -13.49
C LYS A 69 -1.37 -11.82 -12.42
N ASP A 70 -2.46 -11.17 -12.78
CA ASP A 70 -3.37 -10.54 -11.84
C ASP A 70 -4.14 -11.60 -11.07
N THR A 71 -4.28 -11.41 -9.78
CA THR A 71 -5.09 -12.27 -8.94
C THR A 71 -5.79 -11.48 -7.84
N PHE A 72 -6.84 -12.06 -7.29
CA PHE A 72 -7.57 -11.49 -6.17
C PHE A 72 -7.64 -12.51 -5.04
N ILE A 73 -7.33 -12.06 -3.84
CA ILE A 73 -7.43 -12.84 -2.61
C ILE A 73 -8.59 -12.27 -1.80
N THR A 74 -9.55 -13.11 -1.44
CA THR A 74 -10.63 -12.67 -0.58
C THR A 74 -10.25 -12.91 0.87
N ALA A 75 -10.19 -11.83 1.64
CA ALA A 75 -9.95 -11.87 3.07
C ALA A 75 -11.17 -12.45 3.83
N PRO A 76 -11.01 -12.92 5.08
CA PRO A 76 -12.11 -13.49 5.86
C PRO A 76 -13.30 -12.54 6.09
N ASP A 77 -13.06 -11.24 6.05
CA ASP A 77 -14.07 -10.18 6.15
C ASP A 77 -14.78 -9.86 4.82
N GLY A 78 -14.46 -10.60 3.74
CA GLY A 78 -15.04 -10.43 2.41
C GLY A 78 -14.36 -9.37 1.54
N ILE A 79 -13.35 -8.67 2.03
CA ILE A 79 -12.60 -7.68 1.25
C ILE A 79 -11.75 -8.41 0.20
N ARG A 80 -11.83 -7.94 -1.04
CA ARG A 80 -11.01 -8.44 -2.15
C ARG A 80 -9.71 -7.66 -2.25
N LEU A 81 -8.60 -8.35 -2.00
CA LEU A 81 -7.26 -7.80 -2.13
C LEU A 81 -6.72 -8.11 -3.53
N HIS A 82 -6.25 -7.09 -4.23
CA HIS A 82 -5.57 -7.25 -5.52
C HIS A 82 -4.12 -7.65 -5.29
N ALA A 83 -3.65 -8.63 -6.01
CA ALA A 83 -2.29 -9.13 -5.94
C ALA A 83 -1.74 -9.48 -7.32
N TYR A 84 -0.43 -9.47 -7.48
CA TYR A 84 0.26 -9.98 -8.65
C TYR A 84 0.99 -11.27 -8.29
N TYR A 85 0.89 -12.26 -9.14
CA TYR A 85 1.62 -13.51 -9.02
C TYR A 85 2.61 -13.62 -10.17
N ALA A 86 3.90 -13.73 -9.83
CA ALA A 86 4.97 -13.95 -10.79
C ALA A 86 5.51 -15.38 -10.63
N TYR A 87 5.43 -16.16 -11.71
CA TYR A 87 6.03 -17.49 -11.73
C TYR A 87 7.56 -17.39 -11.77
N ALA A 88 8.23 -18.28 -11.04
CA ALA A 88 9.68 -18.40 -11.13
C ALA A 88 10.10 -18.87 -12.52
N SER A 89 11.26 -18.40 -12.98
CA SER A 89 11.86 -18.83 -14.26
C SER A 89 12.30 -20.31 -14.27
N ARG A 90 12.43 -20.90 -13.07
CA ARG A 90 12.78 -22.31 -12.87
C ARG A 90 11.79 -22.95 -11.88
N PRO A 91 11.52 -24.27 -11.97
CA PRO A 91 10.71 -24.96 -10.99
C PRO A 91 11.27 -24.75 -9.58
N SER A 92 10.45 -24.20 -8.70
CA SER A 92 10.82 -23.92 -7.31
C SER A 92 9.69 -24.35 -6.37
N ARG A 93 10.06 -24.89 -5.21
CA ARG A 93 9.14 -25.14 -4.10
C ARG A 93 9.05 -23.96 -3.13
N ARG A 94 9.78 -22.88 -3.43
CA ARG A 94 9.82 -21.67 -2.59
C ARG A 94 8.87 -20.63 -3.14
N THR A 95 8.16 -19.97 -2.25
CA THR A 95 7.29 -18.84 -2.57
C THR A 95 7.70 -17.66 -1.68
N ALA A 96 7.91 -16.50 -2.29
CA ALA A 96 8.08 -15.25 -1.57
C ALA A 96 6.78 -14.45 -1.63
N VAL A 97 6.31 -13.99 -0.50
CA VAL A 97 5.18 -13.05 -0.40
C VAL A 97 5.73 -11.67 -0.07
N ILE A 98 5.47 -10.71 -0.94
CA ILE A 98 5.95 -9.35 -0.80
C ILE A 98 4.75 -8.44 -0.64
N VAL A 99 4.73 -7.67 0.44
CA VAL A 99 3.65 -6.73 0.76
C VAL A 99 4.20 -5.32 0.71
N HIS A 100 3.52 -4.44 -0.02
CA HIS A 100 3.92 -3.04 -0.09
C HIS A 100 3.60 -2.30 1.21
N GLY A 101 4.34 -1.23 1.46
CA GLY A 101 4.15 -0.36 2.63
C GLY A 101 2.97 0.59 2.48
N TYR A 102 2.73 1.37 3.54
CA TYR A 102 1.74 2.44 3.55
C TYR A 102 1.96 3.40 2.39
N THR A 103 0.88 3.83 1.75
CA THR A 103 0.85 4.73 0.59
C THR A 103 1.55 4.22 -0.68
N ASP A 104 1.90 2.96 -0.78
CA ASP A 104 2.51 2.38 -1.97
C ASP A 104 1.59 1.33 -2.65
N ASN A 105 2.06 0.67 -3.69
CA ASN A 105 1.36 -0.41 -4.36
C ASN A 105 2.32 -1.52 -4.84
N ALA A 106 1.75 -2.65 -5.24
CA ALA A 106 2.50 -3.85 -5.60
C ALA A 106 3.45 -3.64 -6.80
N ILE A 107 3.10 -2.78 -7.76
CA ILE A 107 3.94 -2.51 -8.93
C ILE A 107 5.21 -1.76 -8.54
N ARG A 108 5.09 -0.79 -7.63
CA ARG A 108 6.23 0.04 -7.22
C ARG A 108 7.30 -0.71 -6.43
N ILE A 109 7.00 -1.92 -5.96
CA ILE A 109 7.93 -2.78 -5.23
C ILE A 109 8.42 -3.98 -6.05
N PHE A 110 8.19 -4.01 -7.36
CA PHE A 110 8.63 -5.09 -8.24
C PHE A 110 10.14 -5.34 -8.22
N GLN A 111 10.95 -4.31 -7.93
CA GLN A 111 12.40 -4.47 -7.74
C GLN A 111 12.73 -5.50 -6.65
N ILE A 112 11.90 -5.60 -5.61
CA ILE A 112 12.06 -6.64 -4.57
C ILE A 112 11.69 -8.02 -5.15
N GLY A 113 10.61 -8.10 -5.92
CA GLY A 113 10.20 -9.34 -6.62
C GLY A 113 11.29 -9.87 -7.56
N TYR A 114 11.98 -8.98 -8.27
CA TYR A 114 13.11 -9.33 -9.12
C TYR A 114 14.22 -10.06 -8.36
N LEU A 115 14.59 -9.55 -7.18
CA LEU A 115 15.65 -10.18 -6.37
C LEU A 115 15.30 -11.62 -6.01
N TYR A 116 14.06 -11.89 -5.64
CA TYR A 116 13.61 -13.25 -5.32
C TYR A 116 13.43 -14.13 -6.56
N ASN A 117 12.90 -13.60 -7.65
CA ASN A 117 12.65 -14.35 -8.88
C ASN A 117 13.94 -14.71 -9.62
N HIS A 118 14.97 -13.87 -9.51
CA HIS A 118 16.26 -14.05 -10.21
C HIS A 118 17.25 -14.89 -9.41
N SER A 119 17.11 -14.92 -8.09
CA SER A 119 18.03 -15.61 -7.17
C SER A 119 17.58 -17.02 -6.78
N LEU A 120 16.37 -17.41 -7.17
CA LEU A 120 15.78 -18.72 -6.90
C LEU A 120 15.77 -19.59 -8.15
#